data_5e2915a6f528aa56ebf5961297e6d6da
#
_entry.id   5e2915a6f528aa56ebf5961297e6d6da
#
_cell.length_a   1.000
_cell.length_b   1.000
_cell.length_c   1.000
_cell.angle_alpha   90.00
_cell.angle_beta   90.00
_cell.angle_gamma   90.00
#
_symmetry.space_group_name_H-M   'P 1'
#
loop_
_entity.id
_entity.type
_entity.pdbx_description
1 polymer ?
#
loop_
_entity_poly.entity_id
_entity_poly.type
_entity_poly.pdbx_seq_one_letter_code
_entity_poly.pdbx_strand_id
1 'polypeptide(L)'
;MSKNSVYKIMAVLMLAILVLSACGQSPTADTPAQPAAPAAVDSPAQPAAPDAPAAKPSGKLVIWAQAANQDVWEQTVLEGFKAEYPDIEIEFVNYSPPEVANQVGLAIQGGTGVPDLAVTEYRSITALVELGGLMDMTTFMEPYKSDMNAAMLAYCSKDGKTYCAPWDIGPVVTFYRRDIFEAAGLASDPDSVSALVATYDDYLATCKTIKAETGLNCFALNKANNYGTMLENMLWQQGLGYYDETGKVTIDAPYVVAAMEKLGAFWQADVVSDSLEWTDPWYAEMNASIDNQDTPPVASIVIAAWMGNFLKSWIAADQAGNWGVAQMPAYTAGGVRASNQGGSAYFIPEGSKNPDAAKAFIEYVNLNVDNQVAQFVYSDYFPASQATYSAPFFLEPDPYFGGQVTRTVFAESAQNIPFGYIYGQYAVTMSGNAATALQNYALGNMSAEQALKEAANAVRLETGLP
;
A
#
# COMPACT_ATOMS: atom_id res chain seq x y z
N MET A 1 16.20 -2.64 52.62
CA MET A 1 16.46 -1.19 52.79
C MET A 1 15.17 -0.48 52.44
N SER A 2 14.67 0.38 53.34
CA SER A 2 13.34 1.00 53.26
C SER A 2 13.31 2.14 52.27
N LYS A 3 12.15 2.33 51.60
CA LYS A 3 11.88 3.39 50.60
C LYS A 3 12.17 4.82 51.05
N ASN A 4 12.42 5.05 52.35
CA ASN A 4 12.69 6.38 52.91
C ASN A 4 14.15 6.83 52.82
N SER A 5 15.09 5.99 52.41
CA SER A 5 16.51 6.36 52.25
C SER A 5 16.84 6.97 50.88
N VAL A 6 16.02 6.69 49.85
CA VAL A 6 16.28 7.19 48.50
C VAL A 6 15.88 8.65 48.30
N TYR A 7 14.85 9.11 49.00
CA TYR A 7 14.38 10.51 48.93
C TYR A 7 15.24 11.52 49.67
N LYS A 8 16.11 11.10 50.58
CA LYS A 8 17.02 12.01 51.33
C LYS A 8 18.31 12.31 50.55
N ILE A 9 18.66 11.50 49.56
CA ILE A 9 19.87 11.73 48.73
C ILE A 9 19.59 12.64 47.54
N MET A 10 18.34 12.72 47.06
CA MET A 10 17.96 13.61 45.95
C MET A 10 17.71 15.06 46.38
N ALA A 11 17.52 15.35 47.67
CA ALA A 11 17.27 16.73 48.17
C ALA A 11 18.53 17.56 48.46
N VAL A 12 19.72 16.95 48.43
CA VAL A 12 20.99 17.64 48.75
C VAL A 12 21.77 18.04 47.46
N LEU A 13 21.36 17.56 46.29
CA LEU A 13 22.03 17.87 45.02
C LEU A 13 21.36 19.02 44.22
N MET A 14 20.28 19.62 44.69
CA MET A 14 19.59 20.73 44.00
C MET A 14 19.81 22.11 44.63
N LEU A 15 20.73 22.29 45.58
CA LEU A 15 20.95 23.57 46.26
C LEU A 15 22.35 24.19 46.02
N ALA A 16 23.07 23.80 45.00
CA ALA A 16 24.45 24.26 44.75
C ALA A 16 24.69 24.99 43.41
N ILE A 17 23.65 25.42 42.67
CA ILE A 17 23.82 26.17 41.41
C ILE A 17 22.92 27.42 41.44
N LEU A 18 23.17 28.34 42.35
CA LEU A 18 22.54 29.65 42.31
C LEU A 18 23.33 30.65 43.17
N VAL A 19 24.58 30.93 42.82
CA VAL A 19 25.26 32.19 43.16
C VAL A 19 26.46 32.30 42.24
N LEU A 20 26.39 33.15 41.21
CA LEU A 20 27.50 33.87 40.59
C LEU A 20 27.03 34.54 39.29
N SER A 21 26.37 35.66 39.40
CA SER A 21 26.26 36.63 38.30
C SER A 21 25.89 37.99 38.92
N ALA A 22 26.87 38.72 39.33
CA ALA A 22 26.75 40.17 39.51
C ALA A 22 28.12 40.81 39.44
N CYS A 23 28.15 41.92 38.75
CA CYS A 23 29.16 43.01 38.76
C CYS A 23 30.15 43.02 37.57
N GLY A 24 30.02 44.13 36.83
CA GLY A 24 31.11 44.73 36.10
C GLY A 24 30.73 45.62 34.91
N GLN A 25 30.00 46.72 35.13
CA GLN A 25 30.00 47.85 34.19
C GLN A 25 31.24 48.70 34.49
N SER A 26 32.05 49.03 33.47
CA SER A 26 33.00 50.11 33.51
C SER A 26 32.88 50.99 32.28
N PRO A 27 33.14 52.30 32.36
CA PRO A 27 32.63 53.31 31.46
C PRO A 27 33.50 53.47 30.21
N THR A 28 32.83 53.83 29.09
CA THR A 28 33.41 54.22 27.82
C THR A 28 34.24 55.51 27.92
N ALA A 29 35.49 55.45 27.43
CA ALA A 29 36.29 56.62 27.17
C ALA A 29 36.17 56.97 25.68
N ASP A 30 35.85 58.23 25.37
CA ASP A 30 35.86 58.84 24.05
C ASP A 30 37.26 58.83 23.43
N THR A 31 37.35 58.35 22.16
CA THR A 31 38.55 58.51 21.36
C THR A 31 38.15 59.27 20.06
N PRO A 32 38.94 60.26 19.63
CA PRO A 32 38.56 61.14 18.52
C PRO A 32 38.59 60.46 17.17
N ALA A 33 37.75 60.88 16.27
CA ALA A 33 37.60 60.40 14.88
C ALA A 33 38.87 60.63 14.04
N GLN A 34 39.30 59.55 13.37
CA GLN A 34 40.34 59.54 12.37
C GLN A 34 39.71 59.74 10.97
N PRO A 35 40.37 60.51 10.05
CA PRO A 35 39.79 60.82 8.74
C PRO A 35 39.66 59.61 7.85
N ALA A 36 38.59 59.57 7.05
CA ALA A 36 38.25 58.49 6.10
C ALA A 36 39.32 58.36 5.00
N ALA A 37 39.74 57.10 4.80
CA ALA A 37 40.58 56.72 3.64
C ALA A 37 39.68 56.64 2.36
N PRO A 38 40.23 56.86 1.14
CA PRO A 38 39.50 56.83 -0.10
C PRO A 38 38.93 55.44 -0.42
N ALA A 39 37.73 55.39 -0.98
CA ALA A 39 37.02 54.17 -1.40
C ALA A 39 37.90 53.34 -2.38
N ALA A 40 38.07 52.09 -2.07
CA ALA A 40 38.65 51.10 -2.97
C ALA A 40 37.69 50.83 -4.13
N VAL A 41 38.19 50.85 -5.33
CA VAL A 41 37.45 50.54 -6.58
C VAL A 41 37.13 49.07 -6.58
N ASP A 42 35.82 48.73 -6.73
CA ASP A 42 35.35 47.37 -6.86
C ASP A 42 36.07 46.62 -7.99
N SER A 43 36.80 45.58 -7.66
CA SER A 43 37.24 44.58 -8.64
C SER A 43 36.05 43.77 -9.11
N PRO A 44 35.95 43.47 -10.41
CA PRO A 44 34.86 42.60 -10.89
C PRO A 44 34.89 41.26 -10.19
N ALA A 45 33.73 40.80 -9.68
CA ALA A 45 33.57 39.48 -9.09
C ALA A 45 33.99 38.41 -10.10
N GLN A 46 34.93 37.60 -9.72
CA GLN A 46 35.34 36.41 -10.48
C GLN A 46 34.14 35.47 -10.60
N PRO A 47 33.82 34.96 -11.81
CA PRO A 47 32.73 33.97 -11.94
C PRO A 47 32.99 32.82 -10.99
N ALA A 48 31.98 32.43 -10.23
CA ALA A 48 32.02 31.24 -9.42
C ALA A 48 32.42 30.04 -10.29
N ALA A 49 33.39 29.28 -9.86
CA ALA A 49 33.73 28.02 -10.51
C ALA A 49 32.48 27.13 -10.52
N PRO A 50 32.22 26.37 -11.60
CA PRO A 50 31.12 25.42 -11.61
C PRO A 50 31.28 24.49 -10.41
N ASP A 51 30.19 24.29 -9.67
CA ASP A 51 30.16 23.37 -8.54
C ASP A 51 30.70 22.01 -8.99
N ALA A 52 31.66 21.48 -8.24
CA ALA A 52 32.13 20.12 -8.44
C ALA A 52 30.94 19.18 -8.30
N PRO A 53 30.81 18.12 -9.13
CA PRO A 53 29.75 17.14 -8.98
C PRO A 53 29.69 16.65 -7.52
N ALA A 54 28.51 16.67 -6.92
CA ALA A 54 28.32 16.16 -5.58
C ALA A 54 28.87 14.73 -5.50
N ALA A 55 29.65 14.42 -4.45
CA ALA A 55 30.19 13.08 -4.26
C ALA A 55 29.03 12.07 -4.18
N LYS A 56 29.16 10.93 -4.88
CA LYS A 56 28.17 9.85 -4.77
C LYS A 56 28.07 9.38 -3.31
N PRO A 57 26.85 9.03 -2.84
CA PRO A 57 26.69 8.49 -1.49
C PRO A 57 27.45 7.18 -1.32
N SER A 58 27.87 6.90 -0.09
CA SER A 58 28.68 5.73 0.25
C SER A 58 28.34 5.24 1.66
N GLY A 59 28.83 4.05 2.03
CA GLY A 59 28.65 3.47 3.35
C GLY A 59 27.61 2.37 3.40
N LYS A 60 27.20 1.97 4.60
CA LYS A 60 26.25 0.86 4.78
C LYS A 60 24.81 1.33 4.71
N LEU A 61 24.00 0.69 3.89
CA LEU A 61 22.57 0.91 3.73
C LEU A 61 21.81 -0.30 4.31
N VAL A 62 21.15 -0.13 5.44
CA VAL A 62 20.33 -1.16 6.09
C VAL A 62 18.88 -0.99 5.62
N ILE A 63 18.35 -2.01 4.94
CA ILE A 63 17.00 -2.00 4.38
C ILE A 63 16.14 -3.04 5.09
N TRP A 64 14.99 -2.60 5.66
CA TRP A 64 13.98 -3.50 6.20
C TRP A 64 12.83 -3.66 5.20
N ALA A 65 12.57 -4.91 4.81
CA ALA A 65 11.60 -5.22 3.78
C ALA A 65 11.03 -6.63 3.97
N GLN A 66 10.21 -7.07 3.04
CA GLN A 66 9.80 -8.47 2.92
C GLN A 66 10.82 -9.23 2.06
N ALA A 67 10.93 -10.55 2.27
CA ALA A 67 11.81 -11.39 1.45
C ALA A 67 11.43 -11.33 -0.04
N ALA A 68 10.13 -11.22 -0.36
CA ALA A 68 9.66 -11.07 -1.72
C ALA A 68 10.13 -9.76 -2.38
N ASN A 69 10.20 -8.66 -1.61
CA ASN A 69 10.73 -7.39 -2.13
C ASN A 69 12.23 -7.50 -2.46
N GLN A 70 13.00 -8.10 -1.56
CA GLN A 70 14.43 -8.36 -1.80
C GLN A 70 14.63 -9.19 -3.06
N ASP A 71 13.86 -10.28 -3.24
CA ASP A 71 13.94 -11.15 -4.41
C ASP A 71 13.69 -10.35 -5.71
N VAL A 72 12.66 -9.51 -5.77
CA VAL A 72 12.40 -8.65 -6.93
C VAL A 72 13.62 -7.78 -7.26
N TRP A 73 14.24 -7.13 -6.28
CA TRP A 73 15.41 -6.29 -6.55
C TRP A 73 16.63 -7.09 -6.98
N GLU A 74 16.89 -8.23 -6.35
CA GLU A 74 18.03 -9.11 -6.67
C GLU A 74 17.92 -9.68 -8.09
N GLN A 75 16.71 -10.03 -8.54
CA GLN A 75 16.49 -10.58 -9.87
C GLN A 75 16.44 -9.53 -10.97
N THR A 76 16.29 -8.24 -10.64
CA THR A 76 16.02 -7.22 -11.66
C THR A 76 17.01 -6.05 -11.65
N VAL A 77 17.16 -5.32 -10.56
CA VAL A 77 17.80 -3.99 -10.55
C VAL A 77 19.02 -3.87 -9.64
N LEU A 78 19.21 -4.80 -8.70
CA LEU A 78 20.22 -4.66 -7.64
C LEU A 78 21.65 -4.71 -8.18
N GLU A 79 21.94 -5.51 -9.20
CA GLU A 79 23.26 -5.59 -9.83
C GLU A 79 23.65 -4.24 -10.47
N GLY A 80 22.70 -3.64 -11.21
CA GLY A 80 22.88 -2.32 -11.81
C GLY A 80 23.06 -1.22 -10.76
N PHE A 81 22.31 -1.27 -9.66
CA PHE A 81 22.50 -0.33 -8.55
C PHE A 81 23.91 -0.44 -7.95
N LYS A 82 24.40 -1.64 -7.67
CA LYS A 82 25.75 -1.86 -7.14
C LYS A 82 26.83 -1.41 -8.10
N ALA A 83 26.61 -1.54 -9.41
CA ALA A 83 27.55 -1.05 -10.41
C ALA A 83 27.60 0.48 -10.45
N GLU A 84 26.48 1.16 -10.26
CA GLU A 84 26.41 2.61 -10.22
C GLU A 84 26.89 3.21 -8.89
N TYR A 85 26.62 2.52 -7.76
CA TYR A 85 26.98 2.96 -6.41
C TYR A 85 27.86 1.92 -5.70
N PRO A 86 29.10 1.68 -6.19
CA PRO A 86 29.97 0.60 -5.70
C PRO A 86 30.43 0.80 -4.24
N ASP A 87 30.33 2.01 -3.71
CA ASP A 87 30.73 2.34 -2.34
C ASP A 87 29.56 2.22 -1.33
N ILE A 88 28.37 1.75 -1.77
CA ILE A 88 27.24 1.43 -0.90
C ILE A 88 27.22 -0.07 -0.63
N GLU A 89 27.37 -0.46 0.64
CA GLU A 89 27.18 -1.84 1.12
C GLU A 89 25.73 -2.01 1.59
N ILE A 90 24.98 -2.94 0.98
CA ILE A 90 23.57 -3.18 1.32
C ILE A 90 23.45 -4.36 2.29
N GLU A 91 22.69 -4.15 3.37
CA GLU A 91 22.22 -5.20 4.28
C GLU A 91 20.69 -5.25 4.30
N PHE A 92 20.12 -6.41 3.95
CA PHE A 92 18.68 -6.65 4.05
C PHE A 92 18.33 -7.32 5.37
N VAL A 93 17.26 -6.84 6.01
CA VAL A 93 16.60 -7.50 7.15
C VAL A 93 15.15 -7.75 6.78
N ASN A 94 14.78 -9.03 6.69
CA ASN A 94 13.47 -9.43 6.21
C ASN A 94 12.51 -9.71 7.36
N TYR A 95 11.30 -9.19 7.24
CA TYR A 95 10.17 -9.40 8.13
C TYR A 95 8.93 -9.83 7.34
N SER A 96 7.93 -10.39 8.00
CA SER A 96 6.60 -10.55 7.40
C SER A 96 5.95 -9.18 7.14
N PRO A 97 4.96 -9.07 6.22
CA PRO A 97 4.38 -7.78 5.84
C PRO A 97 3.95 -6.88 7.01
N PRO A 98 3.18 -7.35 8.01
CA PRO A 98 2.79 -6.49 9.13
C PRO A 98 3.93 -6.20 10.11
N GLU A 99 4.96 -7.06 10.16
CA GLU A 99 6.07 -6.90 11.10
C GLU A 99 7.02 -5.79 10.71
N VAL A 100 7.24 -5.52 9.41
CA VAL A 100 8.12 -4.40 9.00
C VAL A 100 7.67 -3.10 9.70
N ALA A 101 6.40 -2.75 9.58
CA ALA A 101 5.87 -1.52 10.19
C ALA A 101 5.94 -1.54 11.72
N ASN A 102 5.62 -2.69 12.33
CA ASN A 102 5.67 -2.85 13.79
C ASN A 102 7.10 -2.65 14.31
N GLN A 103 8.10 -3.28 13.68
CA GLN A 103 9.49 -3.16 14.08
C GLN A 103 10.04 -1.74 13.88
N VAL A 104 9.68 -1.08 12.75
CA VAL A 104 10.03 0.32 12.52
C VAL A 104 9.39 1.22 13.59
N GLY A 105 8.09 1.03 13.89
CA GLY A 105 7.41 1.79 14.93
C GLY A 105 8.04 1.64 16.31
N LEU A 106 8.44 0.42 16.68
CA LEU A 106 9.16 0.14 17.93
C LEU A 106 10.54 0.81 17.95
N ALA A 107 11.29 0.76 16.84
CA ALA A 107 12.59 1.39 16.74
C ALA A 107 12.51 2.92 16.84
N ILE A 108 11.50 3.55 16.19
CA ILE A 108 11.22 4.99 16.30
C ILE A 108 10.91 5.35 17.75
N GLN A 109 10.01 4.64 18.44
CA GLN A 109 9.64 4.89 19.83
C GLN A 109 10.81 4.66 20.78
N GLY A 110 11.65 3.67 20.51
CA GLY A 110 12.86 3.37 21.28
C GLY A 110 14.02 4.36 21.04
N GLY A 111 13.96 5.15 19.98
CA GLY A 111 14.99 6.13 19.61
C GLY A 111 16.30 5.50 19.15
N THR A 112 16.33 4.20 18.85
CA THR A 112 17.54 3.46 18.43
C THR A 112 17.20 2.33 17.49
N GLY A 113 18.17 1.97 16.63
CA GLY A 113 18.08 0.76 15.80
C GLY A 113 17.13 0.89 14.60
N VAL A 114 16.76 2.11 14.21
CA VAL A 114 16.00 2.32 12.98
C VAL A 114 16.84 1.91 11.75
N PRO A 115 16.20 1.36 10.70
CA PRO A 115 16.88 1.10 9.43
C PRO A 115 17.19 2.41 8.70
N ASP A 116 18.02 2.33 7.66
CA ASP A 116 18.25 3.47 6.78
C ASP A 116 17.10 3.66 5.79
N LEU A 117 16.48 2.56 5.39
CA LEU A 117 15.33 2.51 4.48
C LEU A 117 14.40 1.39 4.91
N ALA A 118 13.10 1.59 4.75
CA ALA A 118 12.13 0.50 4.88
C ALA A 118 11.06 0.55 3.79
N VAL A 119 10.44 -0.61 3.55
CA VAL A 119 9.34 -0.79 2.59
C VAL A 119 8.22 -1.56 3.27
N THR A 120 6.99 -1.03 3.22
CA THR A 120 5.81 -1.73 3.73
C THR A 120 4.54 -1.29 3.00
N GLU A 121 3.44 -1.95 3.28
CA GLU A 121 2.14 -1.65 2.68
C GLU A 121 1.58 -0.29 3.15
N TYR A 122 0.84 0.40 2.28
CA TYR A 122 0.22 1.70 2.57
C TYR A 122 -0.63 1.71 3.83
N ARG A 123 -1.37 0.62 4.09
CA ARG A 123 -2.20 0.46 5.31
C ARG A 123 -1.40 0.70 6.59
N SER A 124 -0.15 0.29 6.61
CA SER A 124 0.74 0.42 7.77
C SER A 124 1.52 1.72 7.78
N ILE A 125 1.80 2.30 6.60
CA ILE A 125 2.58 3.55 6.49
C ILE A 125 1.85 4.72 7.14
N THR A 126 0.54 4.84 6.95
CA THR A 126 -0.24 5.93 7.56
C THR A 126 -0.13 5.95 9.09
N ALA A 127 -0.08 4.79 9.73
CA ALA A 127 0.16 4.72 11.18
C ALA A 127 1.56 5.22 11.56
N LEU A 128 2.58 4.94 10.76
CA LEU A 128 3.95 5.44 10.97
C LEU A 128 4.05 6.96 10.73
N VAL A 129 3.35 7.48 9.73
CA VAL A 129 3.25 8.93 9.48
C VAL A 129 2.58 9.64 10.66
N GLU A 130 1.51 9.06 11.21
CA GLU A 130 0.82 9.61 12.39
C GLU A 130 1.69 9.54 13.66
N LEU A 131 2.45 8.46 13.82
CA LEU A 131 3.41 8.31 14.93
C LEU A 131 4.49 9.39 14.91
N GLY A 132 4.82 9.92 13.72
CA GLY A 132 5.99 10.76 13.50
C GLY A 132 7.27 9.92 13.41
N GLY A 133 8.39 10.56 13.13
CA GLY A 133 9.68 9.87 13.04
C GLY A 133 9.97 9.29 11.66
N LEU A 134 9.22 9.70 10.63
CA LEU A 134 9.58 9.52 9.23
C LEU A 134 10.17 10.82 8.66
N MET A 135 11.20 10.68 7.84
CA MET A 135 11.85 11.81 7.17
C MET A 135 10.88 12.51 6.21
N ASP A 136 10.90 13.85 6.24
CA ASP A 136 10.21 14.67 5.24
C ASP A 136 10.92 14.52 3.88
N MET A 137 10.26 13.85 2.95
CA MET A 137 10.73 13.58 1.59
C MET A 137 10.14 14.56 0.56
N THR A 138 9.46 15.63 0.98
CA THR A 138 8.72 16.54 0.09
C THR A 138 9.58 17.07 -1.05
N THR A 139 10.76 17.63 -0.71
CA THR A 139 11.68 18.18 -1.73
C THR A 139 12.25 17.10 -2.64
N PHE A 140 12.56 15.92 -2.09
CA PHE A 140 13.07 14.78 -2.85
C PHE A 140 12.02 14.26 -3.85
N MET A 141 10.77 14.16 -3.43
CA MET A 141 9.67 13.64 -4.26
C MET A 141 9.10 14.67 -5.25
N GLU A 142 9.37 15.96 -5.07
CA GLU A 142 8.75 17.01 -5.90
C GLU A 142 8.88 16.80 -7.42
N PRO A 143 10.04 16.39 -7.98
CA PRO A 143 10.18 16.13 -9.42
C PRO A 143 9.32 14.97 -9.94
N TYR A 144 8.92 14.04 -9.06
CA TYR A 144 8.26 12.77 -9.41
C TYR A 144 6.76 12.76 -9.12
N LYS A 145 6.25 13.72 -8.35
CA LYS A 145 4.85 13.76 -7.88
C LYS A 145 3.82 13.69 -8.99
N SER A 146 4.07 14.41 -10.11
CA SER A 146 3.12 14.46 -11.22
C SER A 146 3.00 13.14 -11.97
N ASP A 147 3.97 12.25 -11.83
CA ASP A 147 3.99 10.94 -12.44
C ASP A 147 3.39 9.86 -11.52
N MET A 148 3.41 10.06 -10.21
CA MET A 148 2.89 9.09 -9.26
C MET A 148 1.35 9.03 -9.29
N ASN A 149 0.81 7.82 -9.06
CA ASN A 149 -0.61 7.65 -8.83
C ASN A 149 -1.07 8.53 -7.66
N ALA A 150 -2.08 9.38 -7.90
CA ALA A 150 -2.50 10.42 -6.96
C ALA A 150 -3.05 9.84 -5.64
N ALA A 151 -3.78 8.71 -5.70
CA ALA A 151 -4.31 8.05 -4.50
C ALA A 151 -3.17 7.49 -3.63
N MET A 152 -2.16 6.88 -4.24
CA MET A 152 -1.00 6.34 -3.52
C MET A 152 -0.14 7.45 -2.92
N LEU A 153 0.04 8.55 -3.66
CA LEU A 153 0.76 9.71 -3.14
C LEU A 153 0.04 10.35 -1.93
N ALA A 154 -1.30 10.30 -1.90
CA ALA A 154 -2.07 10.76 -0.75
C ALA A 154 -1.80 9.92 0.50
N TYR A 155 -1.68 8.60 0.38
CA TYR A 155 -1.29 7.73 1.51
C TYR A 155 0.10 8.05 2.06
N CYS A 156 0.97 8.61 1.22
CA CYS A 156 2.30 9.05 1.58
C CYS A 156 2.36 10.48 2.15
N SER A 157 1.23 11.19 2.21
CA SER A 157 1.21 12.64 2.49
C SER A 157 0.39 13.00 3.71
N LYS A 158 0.89 13.95 4.50
CA LYS A 158 0.21 14.54 5.66
C LYS A 158 0.61 16.01 5.81
N ASP A 159 -0.35 16.88 6.06
CA ASP A 159 -0.13 18.31 6.34
C ASP A 159 0.73 19.00 5.23
N GLY A 160 0.51 18.62 3.96
CA GLY A 160 1.24 19.16 2.81
C GLY A 160 2.66 18.61 2.63
N LYS A 161 3.09 17.67 3.45
CA LYS A 161 4.39 17.00 3.36
C LYS A 161 4.24 15.58 2.82
N THR A 162 5.28 15.09 2.16
CA THR A 162 5.38 13.73 1.64
C THR A 162 6.41 12.95 2.45
N TYR A 163 6.05 11.75 2.93
CA TYR A 163 6.87 10.93 3.82
C TYR A 163 7.29 9.60 3.22
N CYS A 164 6.76 9.23 2.05
CA CYS A 164 7.15 8.01 1.36
C CYS A 164 7.13 8.18 -0.17
N ALA A 165 7.80 7.26 -0.85
CA ALA A 165 7.81 7.14 -2.30
C ALA A 165 6.96 5.93 -2.71
N PRO A 166 5.80 6.10 -3.36
CA PRO A 166 5.00 5.00 -3.85
C PRO A 166 5.80 4.08 -4.76
N TRP A 167 5.71 2.77 -4.54
CA TRP A 167 6.36 1.75 -5.38
C TRP A 167 5.38 1.06 -6.30
N ASP A 168 4.52 0.24 -5.72
CA ASP A 168 3.51 -0.51 -6.44
C ASP A 168 2.11 -0.19 -5.92
N ILE A 169 1.12 -0.55 -6.71
CA ILE A 169 -0.29 -0.42 -6.39
C ILE A 169 -1.00 -1.72 -6.71
N GLY A 170 -2.16 -1.92 -6.10
CA GLY A 170 -2.99 -3.09 -6.33
C GLY A 170 -4.30 -2.74 -7.04
N PRO A 171 -4.31 -2.37 -8.35
CA PRO A 171 -5.56 -2.09 -9.04
C PRO A 171 -6.43 -3.33 -9.08
N VAL A 172 -7.66 -3.21 -8.55
CA VAL A 172 -8.59 -4.34 -8.42
C VAL A 172 -9.29 -4.59 -9.74
N VAL A 173 -9.34 -5.86 -10.13
CA VAL A 173 -9.98 -6.36 -11.35
C VAL A 173 -10.74 -7.65 -11.06
N THR A 174 -11.46 -8.17 -12.05
CA THR A 174 -12.07 -9.50 -12.03
C THR A 174 -11.25 -10.44 -12.88
N PHE A 175 -10.62 -11.45 -12.27
CA PHE A 175 -10.08 -12.61 -12.99
C PHE A 175 -11.20 -13.63 -13.15
N TYR A 176 -11.36 -14.21 -14.34
CA TYR A 176 -12.43 -15.16 -14.64
C TYR A 176 -11.98 -16.30 -15.52
N ARG A 177 -12.66 -17.45 -15.41
CA ARG A 177 -12.42 -18.68 -16.18
C ARG A 177 -13.30 -18.69 -17.45
N ARG A 178 -12.66 -18.54 -18.61
CA ARG A 178 -13.31 -18.54 -19.92
C ARG A 178 -14.12 -19.82 -20.17
N ASP A 179 -13.52 -20.97 -19.89
CA ASP A 179 -14.10 -22.28 -20.05
C ASP A 179 -15.40 -22.47 -19.22
N ILE A 180 -15.43 -21.93 -18.00
CA ILE A 180 -16.63 -22.00 -17.16
C ILE A 180 -17.73 -21.07 -17.66
N PHE A 181 -17.40 -19.86 -18.12
CA PHE A 181 -18.36 -18.96 -18.73
C PHE A 181 -18.96 -19.57 -20.01
N GLU A 182 -18.13 -20.17 -20.88
CA GLU A 182 -18.58 -20.87 -22.08
C GLU A 182 -19.47 -22.08 -21.76
N ALA A 183 -19.13 -22.88 -20.76
CA ALA A 183 -19.94 -24.00 -20.30
C ALA A 183 -21.31 -23.56 -19.75
N ALA A 184 -21.39 -22.34 -19.19
CA ALA A 184 -22.65 -21.73 -18.77
C ALA A 184 -23.45 -21.07 -19.92
N GLY A 185 -22.96 -21.16 -21.16
CA GLY A 185 -23.59 -20.52 -22.32
C GLY A 185 -23.42 -19.01 -22.36
N LEU A 186 -22.46 -18.47 -21.60
CA LEU A 186 -22.16 -17.04 -21.55
C LEU A 186 -20.98 -16.71 -22.49
N ALA A 187 -20.91 -15.45 -22.91
CA ALA A 187 -19.73 -14.95 -23.60
C ALA A 187 -18.50 -14.99 -22.70
N SER A 188 -17.32 -15.31 -23.27
CA SER A 188 -16.07 -15.47 -22.54
C SER A 188 -14.99 -14.47 -22.93
N ASP A 189 -15.25 -13.61 -23.91
CA ASP A 189 -14.34 -12.53 -24.26
C ASP A 189 -14.35 -11.42 -23.21
N PRO A 190 -13.23 -10.70 -23.02
CA PRO A 190 -13.09 -9.74 -21.92
C PRO A 190 -14.14 -8.62 -21.90
N ASP A 191 -14.51 -8.09 -23.07
CA ASP A 191 -15.46 -6.97 -23.15
C ASP A 191 -16.87 -7.42 -22.77
N SER A 192 -17.30 -8.57 -23.28
CA SER A 192 -18.59 -9.17 -22.95
C SER A 192 -18.65 -9.55 -21.47
N VAL A 193 -17.59 -10.16 -20.92
CA VAL A 193 -17.57 -10.48 -19.48
C VAL A 193 -17.56 -9.21 -18.64
N SER A 194 -16.83 -8.17 -19.05
CA SER A 194 -16.89 -6.88 -18.37
C SER A 194 -18.30 -6.29 -18.32
N ALA A 195 -19.10 -6.51 -19.37
CA ALA A 195 -20.53 -6.11 -19.38
C ALA A 195 -21.37 -7.00 -18.47
N LEU A 196 -21.15 -8.33 -18.46
CA LEU A 196 -21.85 -9.29 -17.59
C LEU A 196 -21.61 -9.05 -16.10
N VAL A 197 -20.49 -8.42 -15.74
CA VAL A 197 -20.12 -8.07 -14.34
C VAL A 197 -20.07 -6.56 -14.16
N ALA A 198 -20.90 -5.78 -14.86
CA ALA A 198 -20.84 -4.32 -14.84
C ALA A 198 -21.09 -3.72 -13.46
N THR A 199 -22.01 -4.31 -12.69
CA THR A 199 -22.27 -3.99 -11.28
C THR A 199 -22.23 -5.26 -10.43
N TYR A 200 -22.19 -5.14 -9.10
CA TYR A 200 -22.31 -6.31 -8.22
C TYR A 200 -23.66 -7.02 -8.38
N ASP A 201 -24.73 -6.30 -8.76
CA ASP A 201 -26.03 -6.89 -9.01
C ASP A 201 -26.02 -7.70 -10.33
N ASP A 202 -25.40 -7.19 -11.39
CA ASP A 202 -25.16 -7.91 -12.65
C ASP A 202 -24.26 -9.13 -12.43
N TYR A 203 -23.21 -8.97 -11.63
CA TYR A 203 -22.29 -10.05 -11.28
C TYR A 203 -23.03 -11.17 -10.52
N LEU A 204 -23.88 -10.83 -9.55
CA LEU A 204 -24.72 -11.81 -8.86
C LEU A 204 -25.67 -12.55 -9.82
N ALA A 205 -26.26 -11.85 -10.79
CA ALA A 205 -27.10 -12.46 -11.81
C ALA A 205 -26.30 -13.42 -12.70
N THR A 206 -25.10 -13.02 -13.13
CA THR A 206 -24.15 -13.86 -13.87
C THR A 206 -23.77 -15.11 -13.06
N CYS A 207 -23.45 -14.94 -11.77
CA CYS A 207 -23.13 -16.04 -10.88
C CYS A 207 -24.29 -17.05 -10.72
N LYS A 208 -25.52 -16.57 -10.63
CA LYS A 208 -26.71 -17.45 -10.61
C LYS A 208 -26.85 -18.25 -11.89
N THR A 209 -26.57 -17.65 -13.05
CA THR A 209 -26.57 -18.36 -14.34
C THR A 209 -25.51 -19.44 -14.36
N ILE A 210 -24.27 -19.13 -14.00
CA ILE A 210 -23.18 -20.11 -13.93
C ILE A 210 -23.55 -21.27 -13.02
N LYS A 211 -24.06 -21.00 -11.82
CA LYS A 211 -24.48 -22.04 -10.87
C LYS A 211 -25.59 -22.92 -11.43
N ALA A 212 -26.60 -22.33 -12.09
CA ALA A 212 -27.73 -23.06 -12.65
C ALA A 212 -27.33 -23.98 -13.80
N GLU A 213 -26.46 -23.50 -14.71
CA GLU A 213 -26.09 -24.23 -15.92
C GLU A 213 -24.97 -25.26 -15.69
N THR A 214 -24.05 -24.97 -14.75
CA THR A 214 -22.85 -25.81 -14.56
C THR A 214 -22.81 -26.50 -13.19
N GLY A 215 -23.55 -26.05 -12.20
CA GLY A 215 -23.45 -26.48 -10.81
C GLY A 215 -22.23 -25.90 -10.06
N LEU A 216 -21.33 -25.17 -10.76
CA LEU A 216 -20.10 -24.64 -10.18
C LEU A 216 -20.33 -23.36 -9.41
N ASN A 217 -19.43 -23.06 -8.47
CA ASN A 217 -19.40 -21.78 -7.78
C ASN A 217 -18.78 -20.70 -8.67
N CYS A 218 -19.36 -19.51 -8.61
CA CYS A 218 -18.96 -18.43 -9.50
C CYS A 218 -17.91 -17.52 -8.87
N PHE A 219 -18.04 -17.22 -7.59
CA PHE A 219 -17.22 -16.20 -6.94
C PHE A 219 -16.42 -16.79 -5.78
N ALA A 220 -15.09 -16.62 -5.80
CA ALA A 220 -14.24 -16.93 -4.66
C ALA A 220 -14.44 -15.87 -3.57
N LEU A 221 -15.33 -16.13 -2.64
CA LEU A 221 -15.69 -15.21 -1.54
C LEU A 221 -15.96 -16.00 -0.26
N ASN A 222 -14.93 -16.26 0.53
CA ASN A 222 -15.06 -17.01 1.76
C ASN A 222 -15.82 -16.24 2.87
N LYS A 223 -16.42 -16.99 3.80
CA LYS A 223 -17.11 -16.44 4.97
C LYS A 223 -16.16 -16.19 6.14
N ALA A 224 -15.08 -16.93 6.20
CA ALA A 224 -14.03 -16.74 7.21
C ALA A 224 -13.05 -15.70 6.70
N ASN A 225 -13.36 -14.52 6.91
CA ASN A 225 -12.76 -13.29 6.52
C ASN A 225 -11.22 -13.23 6.49
N ASN A 226 -10.72 -12.79 5.35
CA ASN A 226 -9.35 -12.30 5.19
C ASN A 226 -9.37 -10.76 5.12
N TYR A 227 -9.24 -10.09 6.25
CA TYR A 227 -9.18 -8.63 6.40
C TYR A 227 -10.39 -7.82 5.87
N GLY A 228 -11.51 -8.44 5.51
CA GLY A 228 -12.69 -7.74 4.96
C GLY A 228 -12.44 -7.08 3.61
N THR A 229 -11.48 -7.55 2.84
CA THR A 229 -10.96 -6.88 1.64
C THR A 229 -12.04 -6.57 0.60
N MET A 230 -13.00 -7.49 0.40
CA MET A 230 -14.10 -7.22 -0.54
C MET A 230 -15.04 -6.11 -0.07
N LEU A 231 -15.31 -6.04 1.24
CA LEU A 231 -16.09 -4.93 1.81
C LEU A 231 -15.35 -3.61 1.63
N GLU A 232 -14.04 -3.59 1.90
CA GLU A 232 -13.18 -2.43 1.68
C GLU A 232 -13.17 -2.00 0.21
N ASN A 233 -13.01 -2.94 -0.73
CA ASN A 233 -13.05 -2.64 -2.16
C ASN A 233 -14.38 -1.99 -2.58
N MET A 234 -15.51 -2.46 -2.04
CA MET A 234 -16.82 -1.85 -2.29
C MET A 234 -16.95 -0.44 -1.71
N LEU A 235 -16.32 -0.16 -0.58
CA LEU A 235 -16.35 1.17 0.03
C LEU A 235 -15.39 2.12 -0.71
N TRP A 236 -14.16 1.70 -0.94
CA TRP A 236 -13.13 2.55 -1.52
C TRP A 236 -13.42 2.96 -2.96
N GLN A 237 -14.03 2.08 -3.78
CA GLN A 237 -14.49 2.48 -5.12
C GLN A 237 -15.52 3.64 -5.09
N GLN A 238 -16.11 3.92 -3.93
CA GLN A 238 -17.04 5.02 -3.73
C GLN A 238 -16.36 6.23 -3.03
N GLY A 239 -15.05 6.17 -2.75
CA GLY A 239 -14.35 7.16 -1.94
C GLY A 239 -14.76 7.16 -0.46
N LEU A 240 -15.34 6.05 0.01
CA LEU A 240 -15.81 5.87 1.39
C LEU A 240 -14.87 4.94 2.16
N GLY A 241 -14.92 5.02 3.49
CA GLY A 241 -14.09 4.18 4.36
C GLY A 241 -14.69 4.04 5.74
N TYR A 242 -13.85 3.70 6.71
CA TYR A 242 -14.25 3.48 8.11
C TYR A 242 -14.07 4.72 9.00
N TYR A 243 -13.63 5.84 8.42
CA TYR A 243 -13.56 7.16 9.04
C TYR A 243 -14.26 8.19 8.18
N ASP A 244 -14.75 9.24 8.79
CA ASP A 244 -15.08 10.47 8.08
C ASP A 244 -13.90 11.49 8.14
N GLU A 245 -14.07 12.61 7.45
CA GLU A 245 -13.07 13.69 7.39
C GLU A 245 -12.68 14.27 8.75
N THR A 246 -13.49 14.04 9.78
CA THR A 246 -13.22 14.48 11.16
C THR A 246 -12.48 13.45 11.99
N GLY A 247 -12.19 12.26 11.42
CA GLY A 247 -11.59 11.12 12.12
C GLY A 247 -12.57 10.31 12.96
N LYS A 248 -13.89 10.55 12.81
CA LYS A 248 -14.92 9.77 13.49
C LYS A 248 -15.04 8.39 12.87
N VAL A 249 -15.22 7.36 13.72
CA VAL A 249 -15.46 5.98 13.31
C VAL A 249 -16.83 5.85 12.62
N THR A 250 -16.80 5.32 11.40
CA THR A 250 -17.99 5.15 10.54
C THR A 250 -18.22 3.69 10.12
N ILE A 251 -17.61 2.72 10.79
CA ILE A 251 -17.79 1.29 10.51
C ILE A 251 -19.29 0.89 10.55
N ASP A 252 -20.06 1.48 11.47
CA ASP A 252 -21.49 1.24 11.65
C ASP A 252 -22.39 2.18 10.82
N ALA A 253 -21.83 2.90 9.86
CA ALA A 253 -22.61 3.80 9.01
C ALA A 253 -23.53 3.03 8.05
N PRO A 254 -24.68 3.61 7.66
CA PRO A 254 -25.64 2.93 6.76
C PRO A 254 -25.04 2.45 5.44
N TYR A 255 -24.03 3.16 4.88
CA TYR A 255 -23.40 2.75 3.63
C TYR A 255 -22.52 1.50 3.80
N VAL A 256 -21.92 1.28 4.99
CA VAL A 256 -21.15 0.05 5.28
C VAL A 256 -22.11 -1.12 5.46
N VAL A 257 -23.23 -0.91 6.16
CA VAL A 257 -24.30 -1.91 6.29
C VAL A 257 -24.80 -2.35 4.92
N ALA A 258 -25.12 -1.40 4.04
CA ALA A 258 -25.60 -1.69 2.69
C ALA A 258 -24.57 -2.45 1.84
N ALA A 259 -23.26 -2.11 1.97
CA ALA A 259 -22.19 -2.82 1.28
C ALA A 259 -22.05 -4.28 1.80
N MET A 260 -22.13 -4.48 3.11
CA MET A 260 -22.09 -5.81 3.72
C MET A 260 -23.31 -6.66 3.31
N GLU A 261 -24.50 -6.09 3.26
CA GLU A 261 -25.71 -6.78 2.79
C GLU A 261 -25.61 -7.15 1.30
N LYS A 262 -25.01 -6.28 0.48
CA LYS A 262 -24.76 -6.57 -0.94
C LYS A 262 -23.81 -7.75 -1.12
N LEU A 263 -22.76 -7.89 -0.31
CA LEU A 263 -21.92 -9.10 -0.26
C LEU A 263 -22.73 -10.31 0.24
N GLY A 264 -23.56 -10.12 1.24
CA GLY A 264 -24.44 -11.16 1.81
C GLY A 264 -25.34 -11.82 0.78
N ALA A 265 -25.77 -11.08 -0.25
CA ALA A 265 -26.61 -11.61 -1.31
C ALA A 265 -25.95 -12.74 -2.12
N PHE A 266 -24.61 -12.73 -2.24
CA PHE A 266 -23.86 -13.82 -2.90
C PHE A 266 -23.86 -15.10 -2.04
N TRP A 267 -23.65 -15.01 -0.72
CA TRP A 267 -23.74 -16.17 0.18
C TRP A 267 -25.16 -16.73 0.25
N GLN A 268 -26.16 -15.87 0.29
CA GLN A 268 -27.60 -16.28 0.31
C GLN A 268 -28.01 -16.97 -0.98
N ALA A 269 -27.40 -16.62 -2.11
CA ALA A 269 -27.67 -17.23 -3.41
C ALA A 269 -26.91 -18.54 -3.64
N ASP A 270 -26.05 -18.97 -2.72
CA ASP A 270 -25.22 -20.19 -2.82
C ASP A 270 -24.38 -20.26 -4.10
N VAL A 271 -23.79 -19.13 -4.48
CA VAL A 271 -23.00 -19.00 -5.72
C VAL A 271 -21.49 -18.80 -5.47
N VAL A 272 -21.06 -18.92 -4.20
CA VAL A 272 -19.69 -18.63 -3.78
C VAL A 272 -18.93 -19.90 -3.43
N SER A 273 -17.61 -19.88 -3.68
CA SER A 273 -16.68 -20.78 -3.02
C SER A 273 -16.30 -20.22 -1.65
N ASP A 274 -16.31 -21.08 -0.62
CA ASP A 274 -16.02 -20.71 0.77
C ASP A 274 -14.62 -21.15 1.22
N SER A 275 -13.74 -21.48 0.28
CA SER A 275 -12.34 -21.80 0.57
C SER A 275 -11.59 -20.56 1.06
N LEU A 276 -10.89 -20.73 2.19
CA LEU A 276 -10.12 -19.64 2.80
C LEU A 276 -8.97 -19.24 1.86
N GLU A 277 -8.88 -17.97 1.53
CA GLU A 277 -7.80 -17.40 0.74
C GLU A 277 -6.42 -17.79 1.29
N TRP A 278 -5.45 -17.98 0.40
CA TRP A 278 -4.07 -18.35 0.71
C TRP A 278 -3.92 -19.73 1.40
N THR A 279 -4.84 -20.65 1.11
CA THR A 279 -4.77 -22.05 1.55
C THR A 279 -4.80 -23.03 0.38
N ASP A 280 -4.33 -24.26 0.61
CA ASP A 280 -4.31 -25.28 -0.43
C ASP A 280 -5.67 -25.52 -1.11
N PRO A 281 -6.83 -25.58 -0.42
CA PRO A 281 -8.13 -25.69 -1.09
C PRO A 281 -8.43 -24.55 -2.04
N TRP A 282 -8.11 -23.31 -1.67
CA TRP A 282 -8.33 -22.13 -2.50
C TRP A 282 -7.45 -22.13 -3.75
N TYR A 283 -6.18 -22.54 -3.64
CA TYR A 283 -5.30 -22.72 -4.79
C TYR A 283 -5.81 -23.82 -5.72
N ALA A 284 -6.26 -24.95 -5.13
CA ALA A 284 -6.75 -26.08 -5.88
C ALA A 284 -7.98 -25.75 -6.72
N GLU A 285 -8.93 -24.97 -6.21
CA GLU A 285 -10.11 -24.51 -6.97
C GLU A 285 -9.74 -23.64 -8.18
N MET A 286 -8.70 -22.82 -8.08
CA MET A 286 -8.25 -21.97 -9.20
C MET A 286 -7.57 -22.79 -10.28
N ASN A 287 -6.89 -23.87 -9.91
CA ASN A 287 -6.16 -24.75 -10.82
C ASN A 287 -7.00 -25.92 -11.36
N ALA A 288 -8.15 -26.20 -10.76
CA ALA A 288 -8.96 -27.35 -11.13
C ALA A 288 -9.49 -27.25 -12.58
N SER A 289 -9.53 -28.39 -13.27
CA SER A 289 -10.23 -28.48 -14.54
C SER A 289 -11.75 -28.45 -14.32
N ILE A 290 -12.49 -28.05 -15.33
CA ILE A 290 -13.97 -27.93 -15.24
C ILE A 290 -14.65 -29.26 -14.89
N ASP A 291 -14.06 -30.39 -15.29
CA ASP A 291 -14.58 -31.75 -15.05
C ASP A 291 -14.17 -32.34 -13.68
N ASN A 292 -13.39 -31.61 -12.88
CA ASN A 292 -12.92 -32.11 -11.60
C ASN A 292 -14.06 -32.11 -10.55
N GLN A 293 -14.55 -33.31 -10.21
CA GLN A 293 -15.62 -33.47 -9.23
C GLN A 293 -15.17 -33.47 -7.79
N ASP A 294 -13.89 -33.81 -7.53
CA ASP A 294 -13.34 -33.85 -6.17
C ASP A 294 -12.98 -32.47 -5.65
N THR A 295 -12.53 -31.60 -6.56
CA THR A 295 -12.24 -30.19 -6.29
C THR A 295 -12.84 -29.36 -7.42
N PRO A 296 -14.12 -28.97 -7.33
CA PRO A 296 -14.76 -28.17 -8.36
C PRO A 296 -14.07 -26.80 -8.50
N PRO A 297 -13.82 -26.33 -9.75
CA PRO A 297 -13.22 -25.00 -9.94
C PRO A 297 -14.17 -23.88 -9.57
N VAL A 298 -13.59 -22.71 -9.27
CA VAL A 298 -14.34 -21.47 -9.13
C VAL A 298 -14.24 -20.62 -10.41
N ALA A 299 -15.35 -19.99 -10.81
CA ALA A 299 -15.41 -19.27 -12.08
C ALA A 299 -14.69 -17.92 -12.09
N SER A 300 -14.56 -17.25 -10.95
CA SER A 300 -13.97 -15.92 -10.91
C SER A 300 -13.55 -15.48 -9.49
N ILE A 301 -12.67 -14.49 -9.46
CA ILE A 301 -12.24 -13.80 -8.26
C ILE A 301 -12.07 -12.30 -8.55
N VAL A 302 -12.50 -11.45 -7.61
CA VAL A 302 -12.27 -9.99 -7.66
C VAL A 302 -11.12 -9.66 -6.71
N ILE A 303 -9.98 -9.33 -7.27
CA ILE A 303 -8.72 -9.15 -6.53
C ILE A 303 -7.77 -8.24 -7.32
N ALA A 304 -6.69 -7.80 -6.70
CA ALA A 304 -5.73 -6.93 -7.36
C ALA A 304 -4.88 -7.62 -8.46
N ALA A 305 -4.33 -6.81 -9.35
CA ALA A 305 -3.58 -7.21 -10.55
C ALA A 305 -2.39 -8.14 -10.26
N TRP A 306 -1.73 -8.03 -9.08
CA TRP A 306 -0.62 -8.91 -8.69
C TRP A 306 -1.01 -10.40 -8.66
N MET A 307 -2.32 -10.72 -8.55
CA MET A 307 -2.82 -12.10 -8.66
C MET A 307 -2.49 -12.73 -10.03
N GLY A 308 -2.34 -11.93 -11.07
CA GLY A 308 -1.97 -12.41 -12.40
C GLY A 308 -0.66 -13.19 -12.40
N ASN A 309 0.37 -12.70 -11.69
CA ASN A 309 1.63 -13.43 -11.54
C ASN A 309 1.44 -14.75 -10.78
N PHE A 310 0.69 -14.74 -9.69
CA PHE A 310 0.46 -15.95 -8.89
C PHE A 310 -0.29 -17.02 -9.69
N LEU A 311 -1.31 -16.64 -10.46
CA LEU A 311 -2.02 -17.57 -11.33
C LEU A 311 -1.07 -18.21 -12.34
N LYS A 312 -0.28 -17.43 -13.08
CA LYS A 312 0.57 -17.95 -14.16
C LYS A 312 1.85 -18.64 -13.68
N SER A 313 2.40 -18.27 -12.53
CA SER A 313 3.68 -18.79 -12.07
C SER A 313 3.58 -20.06 -11.22
N TRP A 314 2.51 -20.24 -10.43
CA TRP A 314 2.42 -21.38 -9.51
C TRP A 314 1.01 -21.83 -9.10
N ILE A 315 -0.01 -20.93 -8.97
CA ILE A 315 -1.35 -21.34 -8.52
C ILE A 315 -2.04 -22.16 -9.60
N ALA A 316 -2.07 -21.66 -10.83
CA ALA A 316 -2.84 -22.22 -11.93
C ALA A 316 -2.04 -22.24 -13.25
N ALA A 317 -0.73 -22.53 -13.18
CA ALA A 317 0.17 -22.51 -14.34
C ALA A 317 -0.33 -23.35 -15.52
N ASP A 318 -1.00 -24.47 -15.22
CA ASP A 318 -1.56 -25.39 -16.23
C ASP A 318 -2.87 -24.89 -16.87
N GLN A 319 -3.42 -23.74 -16.40
CA GLN A 319 -4.66 -23.15 -16.91
C GLN A 319 -4.41 -22.01 -17.93
N ALA A 320 -3.23 -22.00 -18.57
CA ALA A 320 -2.93 -21.02 -19.61
C ALA A 320 -4.01 -21.00 -20.72
N GLY A 321 -4.50 -19.81 -21.07
CA GLY A 321 -5.60 -19.60 -22.01
C GLY A 321 -7.00 -19.63 -21.39
N ASN A 322 -7.18 -20.29 -20.25
CA ASN A 322 -8.49 -20.40 -19.57
C ASN A 322 -8.84 -19.18 -18.71
N TRP A 323 -7.85 -18.41 -18.28
CA TRP A 323 -8.10 -17.20 -17.50
C TRP A 323 -8.22 -15.97 -18.40
N GLY A 324 -9.11 -15.05 -18.01
CA GLY A 324 -9.26 -13.72 -18.58
C GLY A 324 -9.36 -12.68 -17.49
N VAL A 325 -9.27 -11.40 -17.89
CA VAL A 325 -9.36 -10.25 -16.99
C VAL A 325 -10.45 -9.31 -17.47
N ALA A 326 -11.32 -8.88 -16.56
CA ALA A 326 -12.34 -7.86 -16.78
C ALA A 326 -12.23 -6.78 -15.69
N GLN A 327 -12.81 -5.60 -15.91
CA GLN A 327 -12.91 -4.60 -14.85
C GLN A 327 -13.70 -5.16 -13.65
N MET A 328 -13.39 -4.67 -12.43
CA MET A 328 -14.20 -5.02 -11.27
C MET A 328 -15.62 -4.50 -11.38
N PRO A 329 -16.62 -5.11 -10.69
CA PRO A 329 -17.99 -4.60 -10.68
C PRO A 329 -18.08 -3.20 -10.05
N ALA A 330 -18.91 -2.31 -10.60
CA ALA A 330 -19.28 -1.07 -9.93
C ALA A 330 -20.22 -1.33 -8.76
N TYR A 331 -20.18 -0.49 -7.74
CA TYR A 331 -21.15 -0.56 -6.63
C TYR A 331 -22.59 -0.26 -7.09
N THR A 332 -22.74 0.72 -8.00
CA THR A 332 -24.00 1.08 -8.65
C THR A 332 -23.77 1.30 -10.15
N ALA A 333 -24.84 1.23 -10.95
CA ALA A 333 -24.77 1.48 -12.38
C ALA A 333 -24.16 2.86 -12.69
N GLY A 334 -23.16 2.89 -13.58
CA GLY A 334 -22.39 4.08 -13.93
C GLY A 334 -21.39 4.56 -12.86
N GLY A 335 -21.26 3.81 -11.78
CA GLY A 335 -20.24 4.06 -10.75
C GLY A 335 -18.84 3.66 -11.16
N VAL A 336 -17.87 3.99 -10.32
CA VAL A 336 -16.45 3.67 -10.53
C VAL A 336 -16.22 2.15 -10.46
N ARG A 337 -15.42 1.63 -11.38
CA ARG A 337 -15.03 0.22 -11.48
C ARG A 337 -13.55 0.03 -11.15
N ALA A 338 -13.10 0.70 -10.11
CA ALA A 338 -11.72 0.71 -9.66
C ALA A 338 -11.64 0.77 -8.14
N SER A 339 -10.70 0.06 -7.57
CA SER A 339 -10.31 0.10 -6.16
C SER A 339 -8.84 -0.27 -6.03
N ASN A 340 -8.29 -0.21 -4.82
CA ASN A 340 -6.92 -0.61 -4.52
C ASN A 340 -6.89 -1.69 -3.45
N GLN A 341 -6.10 -2.74 -3.67
CA GLN A 341 -5.86 -3.78 -2.68
C GLN A 341 -4.36 -4.04 -2.53
N GLY A 342 -3.79 -3.61 -1.42
CA GLY A 342 -2.35 -3.69 -1.16
C GLY A 342 -1.58 -2.54 -1.80
N GLY A 343 -0.36 -2.85 -2.24
CA GLY A 343 0.62 -1.88 -2.69
C GLY A 343 1.50 -1.37 -1.55
N SER A 344 2.70 -0.94 -1.90
CA SER A 344 3.78 -0.62 -0.96
C SER A 344 4.47 0.69 -1.30
N ALA A 345 5.18 1.26 -0.34
CA ALA A 345 6.01 2.43 -0.56
C ALA A 345 7.31 2.37 0.24
N TYR A 346 8.32 3.06 -0.26
CA TYR A 346 9.60 3.29 0.40
C TYR A 346 9.52 4.48 1.33
N PHE A 347 10.10 4.36 2.51
CA PHE A 347 10.20 5.49 3.45
C PHE A 347 11.50 5.43 4.25
N ILE A 348 11.97 6.59 4.66
CA ILE A 348 13.19 6.76 5.42
C ILE A 348 12.81 7.16 6.85
N PRO A 349 13.11 6.35 7.88
CA PRO A 349 12.92 6.76 9.27
C PRO A 349 13.82 7.93 9.64
N GLU A 350 13.34 8.86 10.46
CA GLU A 350 14.22 9.82 11.14
C GLU A 350 15.22 9.06 12.01
N GLY A 351 16.48 9.49 11.99
CA GLY A 351 17.57 8.77 12.66
C GLY A 351 18.26 7.72 11.78
N SER A 352 17.87 7.58 10.49
CA SER A 352 18.68 6.91 9.47
C SER A 352 20.11 7.46 9.51
N LYS A 353 21.09 6.56 9.45
CA LYS A 353 22.51 6.94 9.47
C LYS A 353 23.01 7.25 8.06
N ASN A 354 22.31 6.80 7.03
CA ASN A 354 22.72 6.97 5.65
C ASN A 354 21.54 7.37 4.73
N PRO A 355 20.85 8.50 5.01
CA PRO A 355 19.67 8.90 4.27
C PRO A 355 19.95 9.21 2.79
N ASP A 356 21.16 9.64 2.45
CA ASP A 356 21.51 9.93 1.06
C ASP A 356 21.71 8.64 0.25
N ALA A 357 22.25 7.57 0.84
CA ALA A 357 22.26 6.26 0.21
C ALA A 357 20.85 5.67 0.06
N ALA A 358 19.95 5.89 1.04
CA ALA A 358 18.57 5.50 0.96
C ALA A 358 17.83 6.22 -0.18
N LYS A 359 18.01 7.54 -0.34
CA LYS A 359 17.46 8.30 -1.47
C LYS A 359 18.01 7.82 -2.81
N ALA A 360 19.32 7.56 -2.91
CA ALA A 360 19.92 7.04 -4.14
C ALA A 360 19.34 5.67 -4.51
N PHE A 361 19.08 4.80 -3.52
CA PHE A 361 18.41 3.53 -3.75
C PHE A 361 16.99 3.72 -4.25
N ILE A 362 16.19 4.57 -3.60
CA ILE A 362 14.82 4.88 -4.03
C ILE A 362 14.82 5.45 -5.46
N GLU A 363 15.69 6.41 -5.75
CA GLU A 363 15.75 7.04 -7.05
C GLU A 363 16.10 6.04 -8.16
N TYR A 364 17.10 5.22 -7.95
CA TYR A 364 17.52 4.20 -8.91
C TYR A 364 16.48 3.09 -9.07
N VAL A 365 16.05 2.50 -7.95
CA VAL A 365 15.20 1.31 -7.95
C VAL A 365 13.75 1.65 -8.29
N ASN A 366 13.23 2.76 -7.74
CA ASN A 366 11.80 3.06 -7.75
C ASN A 366 11.41 4.22 -8.66
N LEU A 367 12.24 5.26 -8.78
CA LEU A 367 11.87 6.46 -9.54
C LEU A 367 12.44 6.47 -10.96
N ASN A 368 13.19 5.43 -11.34
CA ASN A 368 13.63 5.18 -12.70
C ASN A 368 12.59 4.31 -13.42
N VAL A 369 12.01 4.81 -14.50
CA VAL A 369 10.92 4.16 -15.26
C VAL A 369 11.34 2.79 -15.79
N ASP A 370 12.54 2.66 -16.38
CA ASP A 370 13.00 1.39 -16.95
C ASP A 370 13.20 0.32 -15.85
N ASN A 371 13.71 0.73 -14.69
CA ASN A 371 13.89 -0.15 -13.54
C ASN A 371 12.55 -0.57 -12.92
N GLN A 372 11.55 0.29 -12.88
CA GLN A 372 10.20 -0.09 -12.48
C GLN A 372 9.56 -1.07 -13.47
N VAL A 373 9.72 -0.85 -14.78
CA VAL A 373 9.24 -1.79 -15.80
C VAL A 373 9.90 -3.17 -15.64
N ALA A 374 11.23 -3.21 -15.40
CA ALA A 374 11.94 -4.47 -15.19
C ALA A 374 11.40 -5.24 -13.97
N GLN A 375 11.13 -4.55 -12.88
CA GLN A 375 10.53 -5.14 -11.67
C GLN A 375 9.11 -5.65 -11.95
N PHE A 376 8.30 -4.87 -12.68
CA PHE A 376 6.94 -5.28 -13.04
C PHE A 376 6.93 -6.51 -13.95
N VAL A 377 7.82 -6.58 -14.94
CA VAL A 377 7.96 -7.76 -15.81
C VAL A 377 8.24 -9.05 -15.02
N TYR A 378 9.02 -8.93 -13.94
CA TYR A 378 9.37 -10.06 -13.10
C TYR A 378 8.27 -10.45 -12.11
N SER A 379 7.65 -9.47 -11.44
CA SER A 379 6.82 -9.71 -10.25
C SER A 379 5.32 -9.46 -10.44
N ASP A 380 4.91 -8.80 -11.55
CA ASP A 380 3.58 -8.21 -11.73
C ASP A 380 3.17 -7.22 -10.60
N TYR A 381 4.12 -6.66 -9.83
CA TYR A 381 3.87 -5.55 -8.92
C TYR A 381 3.58 -4.29 -9.74
N PHE A 382 2.31 -3.93 -9.81
CA PHE A 382 1.86 -2.90 -10.74
C PHE A 382 2.42 -1.53 -10.34
N PRO A 383 3.16 -0.83 -11.23
CA PRO A 383 3.90 0.38 -10.85
C PRO A 383 3.00 1.53 -10.41
N ALA A 384 3.42 2.26 -9.37
CA ALA A 384 2.78 3.51 -8.98
C ALA A 384 3.11 4.68 -9.93
N SER A 385 4.24 4.60 -10.66
CA SER A 385 4.64 5.54 -11.71
C SER A 385 3.80 5.34 -12.97
N GLN A 386 3.05 6.36 -13.38
CA GLN A 386 2.18 6.31 -14.55
C GLN A 386 2.96 6.40 -15.88
N ALA A 387 4.18 6.92 -15.85
CA ALA A 387 5.07 6.96 -17.02
C ALA A 387 5.38 5.56 -17.55
N THR A 388 5.40 4.54 -16.66
CA THR A 388 5.62 3.15 -17.02
C THR A 388 4.54 2.59 -17.94
N TYR A 389 3.29 3.10 -17.87
CA TYR A 389 2.16 2.57 -18.65
C TYR A 389 2.28 2.82 -20.15
N SER A 390 3.19 3.70 -20.57
CA SER A 390 3.53 3.94 -21.98
C SER A 390 4.64 3.00 -22.51
N ALA A 391 5.25 2.20 -21.65
CA ALA A 391 6.29 1.26 -22.07
C ALA A 391 5.71 0.19 -23.02
N PRO A 392 6.46 -0.23 -24.07
CA PRO A 392 5.96 -1.21 -25.03
C PRO A 392 5.41 -2.48 -24.41
N PHE A 393 6.02 -2.95 -23.32
CA PHE A 393 5.58 -4.13 -22.57
C PHE A 393 4.12 -4.05 -22.10
N PHE A 394 3.60 -2.87 -21.81
CA PHE A 394 2.20 -2.68 -21.38
C PHE A 394 1.19 -3.01 -22.48
N LEU A 395 1.61 -2.97 -23.75
CA LEU A 395 0.76 -3.26 -24.91
C LEU A 395 0.95 -4.68 -25.46
N GLU A 396 1.84 -5.48 -24.87
CA GLU A 396 2.08 -6.85 -25.30
C GLU A 396 0.96 -7.78 -24.85
N PRO A 397 0.46 -8.66 -25.75
CA PRO A 397 -0.46 -9.72 -25.38
C PRO A 397 0.16 -10.65 -24.34
N ASP A 398 -0.62 -11.05 -23.33
CA ASP A 398 -0.19 -12.05 -22.34
C ASP A 398 -0.70 -13.45 -22.77
N PRO A 399 0.20 -14.38 -23.16
CA PRO A 399 -0.19 -15.72 -23.60
C PRO A 399 -0.97 -16.51 -22.56
N TYR A 400 -0.67 -16.30 -21.26
CA TYR A 400 -1.38 -16.97 -20.17
C TYR A 400 -2.86 -16.58 -20.13
N PHE A 401 -3.18 -15.34 -20.44
CA PHE A 401 -4.55 -14.82 -20.51
C PHE A 401 -5.15 -14.93 -21.94
N GLY A 402 -4.73 -15.92 -22.71
CA GLY A 402 -5.27 -16.16 -24.06
C GLY A 402 -4.95 -15.06 -25.07
N GLY A 403 -3.86 -14.35 -24.88
CA GLY A 403 -3.43 -13.25 -25.74
C GLY A 403 -4.10 -11.90 -25.42
N GLN A 404 -4.80 -11.79 -24.29
CA GLN A 404 -5.36 -10.52 -23.83
C GLN A 404 -4.24 -9.55 -23.43
N VAL A 405 -4.38 -8.26 -23.74
CA VAL A 405 -3.52 -7.18 -23.21
C VAL A 405 -4.04 -6.77 -21.85
N THR A 406 -3.73 -7.56 -20.81
CA THR A 406 -4.29 -7.41 -19.46
C THR A 406 -3.83 -6.13 -18.77
N ARG A 407 -2.61 -5.67 -19.07
CA ARG A 407 -1.99 -4.50 -18.44
C ARG A 407 -2.73 -3.21 -18.74
N THR A 408 -3.46 -3.12 -19.87
CA THR A 408 -4.32 -1.98 -20.18
C THR A 408 -5.54 -1.93 -19.26
N VAL A 409 -6.11 -3.08 -18.88
CA VAL A 409 -7.22 -3.17 -17.92
C VAL A 409 -6.72 -2.77 -16.51
N PHE A 410 -5.52 -3.21 -16.14
CA PHE A 410 -4.90 -2.83 -14.87
C PHE A 410 -4.61 -1.32 -14.81
N ALA A 411 -4.04 -0.75 -15.89
CA ALA A 411 -3.75 0.68 -15.98
C ALA A 411 -5.03 1.52 -15.90
N GLU A 412 -6.10 1.11 -16.59
CA GLU A 412 -7.39 1.77 -16.51
C GLU A 412 -7.95 1.73 -15.08
N SER A 413 -7.91 0.57 -14.41
CA SER A 413 -8.31 0.49 -13.00
C SER A 413 -7.46 1.40 -12.13
N ALA A 414 -6.11 1.36 -12.27
CA ALA A 414 -5.17 2.18 -11.50
C ALA A 414 -5.43 3.69 -11.62
N GLN A 415 -5.69 4.18 -12.83
CA GLN A 415 -5.95 5.60 -13.10
C GLN A 415 -7.30 6.08 -12.56
N ASN A 416 -8.24 5.17 -12.35
CA ASN A 416 -9.59 5.48 -11.86
C ASN A 416 -9.82 5.15 -10.38
N ILE A 417 -8.77 4.76 -9.62
CA ILE A 417 -8.89 4.57 -8.17
C ILE A 417 -9.36 5.89 -7.55
N PRO A 418 -10.51 5.91 -6.85
CA PRO A 418 -11.04 7.13 -6.29
C PRO A 418 -10.10 7.72 -5.25
N PHE A 419 -10.01 9.05 -5.30
CA PHE A 419 -9.33 9.85 -4.32
C PHE A 419 -10.34 10.26 -3.24
N GLY A 420 -10.19 9.82 -2.01
CA GLY A 420 -11.11 10.22 -0.95
C GLY A 420 -11.04 9.38 0.31
N TYR A 421 -10.61 8.12 0.21
CA TYR A 421 -10.34 7.32 1.39
C TYR A 421 -8.84 7.33 1.70
N ILE A 422 -8.48 7.72 2.91
CA ILE A 422 -7.11 7.63 3.42
C ILE A 422 -7.13 6.65 4.59
N TYR A 423 -6.18 5.71 4.60
CA TYR A 423 -5.94 4.88 5.77
C TYR A 423 -5.58 5.77 6.95
N GLY A 424 -6.30 5.64 8.07
CA GLY A 424 -5.96 6.36 9.29
C GLY A 424 -4.96 5.59 10.15
N GLN A 425 -4.57 6.19 11.27
CA GLN A 425 -3.63 5.60 12.25
C GLN A 425 -4.04 4.18 12.68
N TYR A 426 -5.33 3.90 12.77
CA TYR A 426 -5.88 2.64 13.26
C TYR A 426 -6.45 1.76 12.12
N ALA A 427 -5.95 1.90 10.89
CA ALA A 427 -6.46 1.17 9.73
C ALA A 427 -6.47 -0.35 9.94
N VAL A 428 -5.42 -0.91 10.53
CA VAL A 428 -5.33 -2.34 10.83
C VAL A 428 -6.39 -2.78 11.84
N THR A 429 -6.56 -2.02 12.94
CA THR A 429 -7.61 -2.28 13.94
C THR A 429 -9.00 -2.21 13.33
N MET A 430 -9.27 -1.21 12.49
CA MET A 430 -10.57 -1.05 11.84
C MET A 430 -10.87 -2.19 10.87
N SER A 431 -9.93 -2.51 10.00
CA SER A 431 -10.07 -3.62 9.06
C SER A 431 -10.29 -4.95 9.79
N GLY A 432 -9.55 -5.23 10.85
CA GLY A 432 -9.70 -6.45 11.67
C GLY A 432 -11.09 -6.57 12.33
N ASN A 433 -11.61 -5.46 12.86
CA ASN A 433 -12.94 -5.44 13.46
C ASN A 433 -14.06 -5.53 12.41
N ALA A 434 -13.94 -4.82 11.28
CA ALA A 434 -14.89 -4.91 10.16
C ALA A 434 -14.93 -6.32 9.60
N ALA A 435 -13.80 -6.95 9.52
CA ALA A 435 -13.57 -8.31 9.13
C ALA A 435 -14.29 -9.30 10.04
N THR A 436 -14.15 -9.16 11.34
CA THR A 436 -14.85 -9.98 12.32
C THR A 436 -16.38 -9.80 12.21
N ALA A 437 -16.84 -8.57 11.96
CA ALA A 437 -18.25 -8.29 11.72
C ALA A 437 -18.75 -8.98 10.45
N LEU A 438 -17.98 -8.92 9.36
CA LEU A 438 -18.32 -9.59 8.10
C LEU A 438 -18.49 -11.10 8.29
N GLN A 439 -17.55 -11.74 9.02
CA GLN A 439 -17.62 -13.16 9.31
C GLN A 439 -18.87 -13.52 10.14
N ASN A 440 -19.19 -12.76 11.17
CA ASN A 440 -20.38 -13.01 11.98
C ASN A 440 -21.68 -12.89 11.17
N TYR A 441 -21.73 -11.92 10.27
CA TYR A 441 -22.85 -11.76 9.35
C TYR A 441 -22.93 -12.92 8.32
N ALA A 442 -21.80 -13.25 7.68
CA ALA A 442 -21.74 -14.31 6.67
C ALA A 442 -22.12 -15.69 7.22
N LEU A 443 -21.79 -15.95 8.48
CA LEU A 443 -22.15 -17.18 9.20
C LEU A 443 -23.60 -17.17 9.74
N GLY A 444 -24.31 -16.06 9.62
CA GLY A 444 -25.69 -15.90 10.11
C GLY A 444 -25.80 -15.74 11.63
N ASN A 445 -24.69 -15.44 12.31
CA ASN A 445 -24.68 -15.22 13.76
C ASN A 445 -25.34 -13.90 14.17
N MET A 446 -25.26 -12.87 13.30
CA MET A 446 -25.75 -11.51 13.53
C MET A 446 -26.30 -10.91 12.23
N SER A 447 -27.15 -9.89 12.35
CA SER A 447 -27.48 -9.03 11.22
C SER A 447 -26.25 -8.15 10.87
N ALA A 448 -26.20 -7.61 9.65
CA ALA A 448 -25.14 -6.70 9.21
C ALA A 448 -25.03 -5.47 10.15
N GLU A 449 -26.18 -4.86 10.47
CA GLU A 449 -26.25 -3.70 11.38
C GLU A 449 -25.71 -4.03 12.78
N GLN A 450 -26.10 -5.17 13.36
CA GLN A 450 -25.66 -5.58 14.69
C GLN A 450 -24.15 -5.85 14.70
N ALA A 451 -23.64 -6.62 13.74
CA ALA A 451 -22.22 -6.98 13.66
C ALA A 451 -21.32 -5.74 13.49
N LEU A 452 -21.71 -4.80 12.61
CA LEU A 452 -20.96 -3.56 12.38
C LEU A 452 -21.04 -2.61 13.58
N LYS A 453 -22.16 -2.56 14.28
CA LYS A 453 -22.28 -1.77 15.51
C LYS A 453 -21.38 -2.30 16.63
N GLU A 454 -21.29 -3.62 16.79
CA GLU A 454 -20.35 -4.23 17.74
C GLU A 454 -18.89 -3.93 17.36
N ALA A 455 -18.54 -4.06 16.07
CA ALA A 455 -17.23 -3.71 15.57
C ALA A 455 -16.86 -2.23 15.81
N ALA A 456 -17.77 -1.31 15.52
CA ALA A 456 -17.57 0.11 15.77
C ALA A 456 -17.35 0.43 17.25
N ASN A 457 -18.12 -0.22 18.14
CA ASN A 457 -17.96 -0.06 19.58
C ASN A 457 -16.60 -0.61 20.06
N ALA A 458 -16.16 -1.75 19.54
CA ALA A 458 -14.85 -2.31 19.86
C ALA A 458 -13.71 -1.36 19.43
N VAL A 459 -13.79 -0.83 18.22
CA VAL A 459 -12.82 0.16 17.70
C VAL A 459 -12.81 1.42 18.58
N ARG A 460 -13.98 2.01 18.89
CA ARG A 460 -14.07 3.20 19.76
C ARG A 460 -13.45 2.97 21.13
N LEU A 461 -13.68 1.77 21.70
CA LEU A 461 -13.11 1.40 23.01
C LEU A 461 -11.59 1.23 22.93
N GLU A 462 -11.08 0.61 21.88
CA GLU A 462 -9.65 0.32 21.72
C GLU A 462 -8.85 1.58 21.36
N THR A 463 -9.40 2.45 20.52
CA THR A 463 -8.67 3.58 19.95
C THR A 463 -8.95 4.90 20.65
N GLY A 464 -10.06 5.01 21.39
CA GLY A 464 -10.56 6.27 21.96
C GLY A 464 -11.14 7.24 20.93
N LEU A 465 -11.29 6.85 19.67
CA LEU A 465 -11.91 7.68 18.64
C LEU A 465 -13.43 7.84 18.86
N PRO A 466 -14.03 8.96 18.44
CA PRO A 466 -15.46 9.20 18.55
C PRO A 466 -16.33 8.36 17.62
#